data_eced6fb76dfd3c4ef5d22bd893fe2850
#
_entry.id   eced6fb76dfd3c4ef5d22bd893fe2850
#
_cell.length_a   1.000
_cell.length_b   1.000
_cell.length_c   1.000
_cell.angle_alpha   90.00
_cell.angle_beta   90.00
_cell.angle_gamma   90.00
#
_symmetry.space_group_name_H-M   'P 1'
#
loop_
_entity.id
_entity.type
_entity.pdbx_description
1 polymer ?
#
loop_
_entity_poly.entity_id
_entity_poly.type
_entity_poly.pdbx_seq_one_letter_code
_entity_poly.pdbx_strand_id
1 'polypeptide(L)'
;MKKSKFLKVFSSAMALSVILAGCSSSNNSGSKNAPKAKVEFKTEVDNGGSAVDGATLKYGVLSPTPLTGMWNPIFMTQATDNEVIGNVVGDTFSTDDEYKVKQDNEDDPVKFHLDREKKEITFTVHKDLKWSDGSEVTAKDIVATYELMGNPKFKENARYTNAFELIEGMKDYHEGKADKISGITEKDNKTVVVKYTEIKPSVLWGEGWVSSVLNAKQVAEASKDFSKFAEADLNKKPLSYGPYVIAKEVNGESVLAEANPHYYKKDDVKVKKIEFKVVSPAQASSVIKNGDVDILKNVTSNVWDSSKDLKNGDFVSKPSFYLSYVGFRTGLWDKEKSENVEDPDSKLKDKNVRQAFELAVDRDQINEKVFKGLRFTPTGSGMYPPATGKLQNEKATAAKKDVEKAKKLLDEAGYKDTDGDGLREDKNGKKVTFNFAIRNTGADYDQALADTFIKAWKEVGLDVQLVDGKLMSPKDFSSRLLAGDKSIDIFQGAWTLGTNPDRSSMLGRKTPLNLYRYTSSTFDEAFKEQSSDAMFDDAKLKEAYNKFDNLVADELPFFPLSWDTDLTWVNKRVKALNPEKLGKGQQKLHALELNSQESAK
;
A
#
# COMPACT_ATOMS: atom_id res chain seq x y z
N MET A 1 5.77 -80.54 14.05
CA MET A 1 5.61 -81.13 12.72
C MET A 1 5.11 -80.03 11.72
N LYS A 2 5.95 -79.77 10.71
CA LYS A 2 5.60 -79.55 9.28
C LYS A 2 4.47 -78.50 8.98
N LYS A 3 4.57 -77.54 8.13
CA LYS A 3 5.38 -77.09 6.95
C LYS A 3 4.77 -75.79 6.52
N SER A 4 5.42 -74.69 6.26
CA SER A 4 6.07 -74.20 5.05
C SER A 4 5.13 -73.71 3.92
N LYS A 5 5.44 -72.47 3.46
CA LYS A 5 5.26 -71.90 2.10
C LYS A 5 3.90 -71.24 1.84
N PHE A 6 3.76 -70.05 1.22
CA PHE A 6 4.46 -69.45 0.08
C PHE A 6 4.15 -67.97 -0.03
N LEU A 7 5.15 -67.23 -0.43
CA LEU A 7 5.19 -65.86 -0.88
C LEU A 7 4.28 -65.66 -2.09
N LYS A 8 3.46 -64.61 -2.11
CA LYS A 8 3.05 -63.97 -3.36
C LYS A 8 2.99 -62.45 -3.19
N VAL A 9 3.90 -61.81 -3.87
CA VAL A 9 3.93 -60.38 -4.19
C VAL A 9 2.73 -60.08 -5.04
N PHE A 10 1.95 -59.07 -4.65
CA PHE A 10 1.04 -58.37 -5.57
C PHE A 10 1.34 -56.89 -5.50
N SER A 11 1.97 -56.44 -6.56
CA SER A 11 2.08 -55.03 -6.95
C SER A 11 0.69 -54.50 -7.21
N SER A 12 0.24 -53.53 -6.43
CA SER A 12 -0.93 -52.73 -6.80
C SER A 12 -0.46 -51.34 -7.12
N ALA A 13 -0.51 -51.01 -8.40
CA ALA A 13 -0.32 -49.69 -8.97
C ALA A 13 -1.35 -48.72 -8.38
N MET A 14 -0.88 -47.68 -7.71
CA MET A 14 -1.70 -46.49 -7.44
C MET A 14 -1.93 -45.75 -8.74
N ALA A 15 -3.15 -45.79 -9.23
CA ALA A 15 -3.60 -44.94 -10.31
C ALA A 15 -3.66 -43.49 -9.83
N LEU A 16 -2.79 -42.64 -10.38
CA LEU A 16 -2.92 -41.18 -10.33
C LEU A 16 -4.18 -40.80 -11.13
N SER A 17 -5.23 -40.41 -10.45
CA SER A 17 -6.35 -39.73 -11.08
C SER A 17 -5.94 -38.29 -11.39
N VAL A 18 -5.54 -38.05 -12.62
CA VAL A 18 -5.42 -36.71 -13.20
C VAL A 18 -6.83 -36.20 -13.41
N ILE A 19 -7.26 -35.27 -12.55
CA ILE A 19 -8.44 -34.47 -12.80
C ILE A 19 -8.05 -33.39 -13.81
N LEU A 20 -8.42 -33.59 -15.06
CA LEU A 20 -8.43 -32.56 -16.09
C LEU A 20 -9.52 -31.54 -15.73
N ALA A 21 -9.14 -30.46 -15.09
CA ALA A 21 -9.99 -29.28 -15.01
C ALA A 21 -9.96 -28.57 -16.36
N GLY A 22 -11.15 -28.41 -16.96
CA GLY A 22 -11.35 -27.80 -18.26
C GLY A 22 -10.85 -26.38 -18.33
N CYS A 23 -10.11 -26.08 -19.37
CA CYS A 23 -9.75 -24.73 -19.78
C CYS A 23 -10.99 -23.94 -20.19
N SER A 24 -11.43 -23.02 -19.35
CA SER A 24 -12.18 -21.87 -19.84
C SER A 24 -11.14 -20.80 -20.19
N SER A 25 -11.04 -20.47 -21.46
CA SER A 25 -10.17 -19.44 -22.00
C SER A 25 -10.67 -18.06 -21.57
N SER A 26 -10.13 -17.56 -20.47
CA SER A 26 -10.06 -16.12 -20.23
C SER A 26 -8.64 -15.69 -20.61
N ASN A 27 -8.53 -14.80 -21.59
CA ASN A 27 -7.30 -14.16 -21.99
C ASN A 27 -6.76 -13.33 -20.80
N ASN A 28 -6.04 -13.97 -19.92
CA ASN A 28 -5.26 -13.31 -18.88
C ASN A 28 -3.84 -13.17 -19.42
N SER A 29 -3.50 -11.99 -19.93
CA SER A 29 -2.14 -11.61 -20.31
C SER A 29 -1.27 -11.35 -19.09
N GLY A 30 -1.32 -12.24 -18.10
CA GLY A 30 -0.38 -12.24 -16.97
C GLY A 30 0.99 -12.71 -17.45
N SER A 31 2.01 -11.95 -17.17
CA SER A 31 3.42 -12.29 -17.44
C SER A 31 3.75 -13.70 -16.93
N LYS A 32 4.34 -14.54 -17.81
CA LYS A 32 4.78 -15.90 -17.45
C LYS A 32 5.91 -15.94 -16.40
N ASN A 33 6.50 -14.79 -16.06
CA ASN A 33 7.64 -14.65 -15.15
C ASN A 33 7.31 -13.87 -13.86
N ALA A 34 6.03 -13.60 -13.56
CA ALA A 34 5.67 -12.94 -12.31
C ALA A 34 6.10 -13.81 -11.11
N PRO A 35 6.72 -13.21 -10.06
CA PRO A 35 7.10 -13.92 -8.86
C PRO A 35 5.85 -14.50 -8.18
N LYS A 36 5.95 -15.76 -7.73
CA LYS A 36 4.84 -16.45 -7.07
C LYS A 36 5.17 -16.66 -5.59
N ALA A 37 4.18 -16.49 -4.72
CA ALA A 37 4.25 -17.00 -3.36
C ALA A 37 4.34 -18.53 -3.41
N LYS A 38 5.04 -19.15 -2.45
CA LYS A 38 5.12 -20.62 -2.39
C LYS A 38 3.76 -21.27 -2.06
N VAL A 39 2.90 -20.56 -1.34
CA VAL A 39 1.50 -20.96 -1.12
C VAL A 39 0.65 -20.36 -2.23
N GLU A 40 0.02 -21.21 -3.02
CA GLU A 40 -0.94 -20.77 -4.04
C GLU A 40 -2.31 -20.52 -3.39
N PHE A 41 -2.76 -19.27 -3.44
CA PHE A 41 -4.10 -18.89 -3.01
C PHE A 41 -5.06 -18.80 -4.20
N LYS A 42 -6.34 -19.02 -3.91
CA LYS A 42 -7.40 -18.60 -4.82
C LYS A 42 -7.33 -17.07 -5.00
N THR A 43 -7.53 -16.60 -6.21
CA THR A 43 -7.64 -15.15 -6.50
C THR A 43 -9.07 -14.65 -6.38
N GLU A 44 -10.05 -15.58 -6.36
CA GLU A 44 -11.46 -15.27 -6.21
C GLU A 44 -12.22 -16.44 -5.60
N VAL A 45 -13.39 -16.17 -5.06
CA VAL A 45 -14.39 -17.17 -4.70
C VAL A 45 -15.62 -17.02 -5.57
N ASP A 46 -16.22 -18.14 -5.91
CA ASP A 46 -17.59 -18.26 -6.47
C ASP A 46 -18.28 -19.39 -5.72
N ASN A 47 -19.09 -19.04 -4.73
CA ASN A 47 -19.82 -19.97 -3.89
C ASN A 47 -21.21 -20.27 -4.44
N GLY A 48 -21.62 -19.59 -5.52
CA GLY A 48 -22.92 -19.81 -6.17
C GLY A 48 -24.11 -19.54 -5.27
N GLY A 49 -25.22 -20.22 -5.57
CA GLY A 49 -26.48 -20.11 -4.82
C GLY A 49 -27.38 -18.95 -5.27
N SER A 50 -28.64 -18.96 -4.85
CA SER A 50 -29.59 -17.88 -5.11
C SER A 50 -29.32 -16.72 -4.13
N ALA A 51 -29.39 -15.48 -4.62
CA ALA A 51 -29.31 -14.31 -3.76
C ALA A 51 -30.49 -14.24 -2.79
N VAL A 52 -30.24 -13.79 -1.56
CA VAL A 52 -31.26 -13.51 -0.56
C VAL A 52 -31.33 -12.01 -0.27
N ASP A 53 -32.54 -11.48 -0.17
CA ASP A 53 -32.77 -10.07 0.13
C ASP A 53 -32.74 -9.80 1.63
N GLY A 54 -32.38 -8.56 1.99
CA GLY A 54 -32.47 -8.06 3.38
C GLY A 54 -31.39 -8.57 4.33
N ALA A 55 -30.48 -9.42 3.85
CA ALA A 55 -29.35 -9.88 4.65
C ALA A 55 -28.33 -8.75 4.91
N THR A 56 -27.78 -8.69 6.12
CA THR A 56 -26.70 -7.76 6.48
C THR A 56 -25.34 -8.41 6.18
N LEU A 57 -24.50 -7.73 5.44
CA LEU A 57 -23.09 -8.13 5.26
C LEU A 57 -22.29 -7.80 6.52
N LYS A 58 -21.62 -8.79 7.09
CA LYS A 58 -20.76 -8.63 8.26
C LYS A 58 -19.30 -8.48 7.80
N TYR A 59 -18.78 -7.26 7.90
CA TYR A 59 -17.44 -6.94 7.43
C TYR A 59 -16.49 -6.71 8.61
N GLY A 60 -15.49 -7.58 8.76
CA GLY A 60 -14.47 -7.45 9.79
C GLY A 60 -13.35 -6.50 9.36
N VAL A 61 -13.04 -5.54 10.21
CA VAL A 61 -11.89 -4.65 10.09
C VAL A 61 -10.82 -5.14 11.04
N LEU A 62 -9.81 -5.86 10.53
CA LEU A 62 -8.73 -6.41 11.36
C LEU A 62 -7.81 -5.30 11.85
N SER A 63 -7.84 -5.01 13.14
CA SER A 63 -7.05 -3.94 13.74
C SER A 63 -6.78 -4.15 15.23
N PRO A 64 -5.57 -3.81 15.72
CA PRO A 64 -5.29 -3.73 17.14
C PRO A 64 -5.82 -2.43 17.79
N THR A 65 -6.26 -1.46 16.99
CA THR A 65 -6.74 -0.16 17.44
C THR A 65 -8.23 0.01 17.12
N PRO A 66 -9.00 0.73 17.98
CA PRO A 66 -10.40 1.01 17.73
C PRO A 66 -10.61 1.97 16.56
N LEU A 67 -11.84 2.08 16.08
CA LEU A 67 -12.28 3.17 15.20
C LEU A 67 -12.19 4.51 15.94
N THR A 68 -11.77 5.57 15.24
CA THR A 68 -11.67 6.91 15.85
C THR A 68 -12.91 7.77 15.63
N GLY A 69 -13.81 7.34 14.75
CA GLY A 69 -14.99 8.10 14.37
C GLY A 69 -14.66 9.34 13.53
N MET A 70 -13.54 9.32 12.79
CA MET A 70 -13.19 10.34 11.81
C MET A 70 -13.66 9.86 10.42
N TRP A 71 -14.87 10.24 10.04
CA TRP A 71 -15.53 9.75 8.83
C TRP A 71 -15.35 10.67 7.60
N ASN A 72 -14.36 11.54 7.63
CA ASN A 72 -14.05 12.39 6.50
C ASN A 72 -13.15 11.64 5.48
N PRO A 73 -13.55 11.48 4.21
CA PRO A 73 -12.79 10.70 3.23
C PRO A 73 -11.42 11.29 2.87
N ILE A 74 -11.21 12.59 3.14
CA ILE A 74 -9.93 13.26 2.87
C ILE A 74 -9.06 13.32 4.13
N PHE A 75 -9.66 13.65 5.30
CA PHE A 75 -8.92 13.99 6.51
C PHE A 75 -8.80 12.87 7.55
N MET A 76 -9.41 11.68 7.31
CA MET A 76 -9.18 10.53 8.19
C MET A 76 -7.68 10.19 8.28
N THR A 77 -7.24 9.76 9.46
CA THR A 77 -5.82 9.48 9.74
C THR A 77 -5.53 8.00 9.98
N GLN A 78 -6.58 7.20 10.26
CA GLN A 78 -6.44 5.78 10.55
C GLN A 78 -6.90 4.90 9.38
N ALA A 79 -6.13 3.86 9.10
CA ALA A 79 -6.50 2.89 8.06
C ALA A 79 -7.82 2.16 8.38
N THR A 80 -8.13 1.98 9.67
CA THR A 80 -9.41 1.40 10.14
C THR A 80 -10.62 2.25 9.75
N ASP A 81 -10.53 3.57 9.95
CA ASP A 81 -11.62 4.49 9.57
C ASP A 81 -11.74 4.55 8.04
N ASN A 82 -10.59 4.54 7.32
CA ASN A 82 -10.59 4.50 5.85
C ASN A 82 -11.30 3.27 5.29
N GLU A 83 -11.13 2.10 5.91
CA GLU A 83 -11.80 0.88 5.48
C GLU A 83 -13.35 1.00 5.59
N VAL A 84 -13.84 1.75 6.55
CA VAL A 84 -15.28 2.03 6.69
C VAL A 84 -15.72 3.12 5.70
N ILE A 85 -15.10 4.31 5.80
CA ILE A 85 -15.59 5.48 5.05
C ILE A 85 -15.38 5.34 3.54
N GLY A 86 -14.32 4.68 3.10
CA GLY A 86 -14.08 4.39 1.69
C GLY A 86 -15.19 3.53 1.07
N ASN A 87 -15.77 2.59 1.83
CA ASN A 87 -16.90 1.80 1.37
C ASN A 87 -18.24 2.55 1.48
N VAL A 88 -18.38 3.48 2.41
CA VAL A 88 -19.60 4.31 2.59
C VAL A 88 -19.71 5.36 1.47
N VAL A 89 -18.67 6.11 1.23
CA VAL A 89 -18.64 7.15 0.18
C VAL A 89 -18.46 6.55 -1.22
N GLY A 90 -17.70 5.45 -1.30
CA GLY A 90 -17.32 4.85 -2.59
C GLY A 90 -16.28 5.70 -3.35
N ASP A 91 -16.00 5.31 -4.58
CA ASP A 91 -15.04 6.01 -5.43
C ASP A 91 -15.69 7.22 -6.10
N THR A 92 -15.04 8.38 -6.04
CA THR A 92 -15.43 9.59 -6.78
C THR A 92 -15.03 9.50 -8.25
N PHE A 93 -13.90 8.85 -8.51
CA PHE A 93 -13.30 8.66 -9.83
C PHE A 93 -12.95 7.19 -10.02
N SER A 94 -13.27 6.62 -11.17
CA SER A 94 -12.82 5.29 -11.52
C SER A 94 -11.40 5.31 -12.08
N THR A 95 -10.71 4.18 -11.93
CA THR A 95 -9.35 4.00 -12.42
C THR A 95 -9.25 2.84 -13.41
N ASP A 96 -8.19 2.83 -14.21
CA ASP A 96 -7.82 1.71 -15.07
C ASP A 96 -7.03 0.62 -14.30
N ASP A 97 -6.49 -0.35 -15.03
CA ASP A 97 -5.72 -1.46 -14.45
C ASP A 97 -4.38 -1.02 -13.82
N GLU A 98 -3.85 0.14 -14.24
CA GLU A 98 -2.66 0.79 -13.68
C GLU A 98 -2.99 1.83 -12.62
N TYR A 99 -4.24 1.89 -12.15
CA TYR A 99 -4.77 2.87 -11.18
C TYR A 99 -4.71 4.32 -11.65
N LYS A 100 -4.58 4.57 -12.96
CA LYS A 100 -4.75 5.91 -13.51
C LYS A 100 -6.23 6.27 -13.53
N VAL A 101 -6.53 7.51 -13.19
CA VAL A 101 -7.90 8.03 -13.30
C VAL A 101 -8.36 7.94 -14.76
N LYS A 102 -9.57 7.39 -14.96
CA LYS A 102 -10.22 7.37 -16.28
C LYS A 102 -10.72 8.75 -16.64
N GLN A 103 -10.33 9.20 -17.83
CA GLN A 103 -10.82 10.46 -18.34
C GLN A 103 -12.21 10.30 -18.99
N ASP A 104 -13.00 11.34 -18.90
CA ASP A 104 -14.32 11.45 -19.55
C ASP A 104 -15.29 10.31 -19.27
N ASN A 105 -15.17 9.68 -18.09
CA ASN A 105 -16.10 8.63 -17.68
C ASN A 105 -17.41 9.23 -17.18
N GLU A 106 -18.47 9.12 -17.97
CA GLU A 106 -19.81 9.64 -17.66
C GLU A 106 -20.50 8.90 -16.50
N ASP A 107 -20.02 7.71 -16.14
CA ASP A 107 -20.54 6.90 -15.03
C ASP A 107 -20.02 7.30 -13.66
N ASP A 108 -18.96 8.10 -13.60
CA ASP A 108 -18.37 8.53 -12.35
C ASP A 108 -19.22 9.60 -11.64
N PRO A 109 -19.21 9.65 -10.31
CA PRO A 109 -19.82 10.77 -9.55
C PRO A 109 -19.31 12.13 -9.99
N VAL A 110 -18.03 12.22 -10.31
CA VAL A 110 -17.40 13.41 -10.89
C VAL A 110 -16.54 12.99 -12.07
N LYS A 111 -16.84 13.49 -13.23
CA LYS A 111 -16.05 13.26 -14.42
C LYS A 111 -14.77 14.09 -14.39
N PHE A 112 -13.65 13.45 -14.72
CA PHE A 112 -12.32 14.05 -14.79
C PHE A 112 -11.91 14.20 -16.26
N HIS A 113 -11.51 15.42 -16.68
CA HIS A 113 -10.95 15.69 -17.99
C HIS A 113 -9.68 16.52 -17.88
N LEU A 114 -8.57 16.04 -18.43
CA LEU A 114 -7.28 16.71 -18.44
C LEU A 114 -6.97 17.30 -19.82
N ASP A 115 -6.88 18.63 -19.92
CA ASP A 115 -6.36 19.35 -21.07
C ASP A 115 -4.92 19.81 -20.77
N ARG A 116 -3.94 19.06 -21.31
CA ARG A 116 -2.52 19.35 -21.07
C ARG A 116 -2.04 20.63 -21.73
N GLU A 117 -2.60 20.99 -22.90
CA GLU A 117 -2.19 22.20 -23.63
C GLU A 117 -2.59 23.45 -22.88
N LYS A 118 -3.78 23.44 -22.31
CA LYS A 118 -4.29 24.56 -21.47
C LYS A 118 -3.79 24.47 -20.03
N LYS A 119 -3.21 23.33 -19.62
CA LYS A 119 -2.85 23.02 -18.24
C LYS A 119 -4.07 23.08 -17.31
N GLU A 120 -5.18 22.52 -17.74
CA GLU A 120 -6.45 22.56 -17.04
C GLU A 120 -6.97 21.16 -16.73
N ILE A 121 -7.56 21.00 -15.55
CA ILE A 121 -8.41 19.86 -15.22
C ILE A 121 -9.83 20.37 -15.09
N THR A 122 -10.75 19.76 -15.81
CA THR A 122 -12.19 20.01 -15.69
C THR A 122 -12.84 18.89 -14.90
N PHE A 123 -13.52 19.27 -13.83
CA PHE A 123 -14.35 18.39 -13.03
C PHE A 123 -15.81 18.68 -13.33
N THR A 124 -16.58 17.66 -13.74
CA THR A 124 -18.02 17.80 -14.02
C THR A 124 -18.80 16.85 -13.13
N VAL A 125 -19.60 17.40 -12.23
CA VAL A 125 -20.47 16.65 -11.31
C VAL A 125 -21.57 15.95 -12.11
N HIS A 126 -21.78 14.66 -11.89
CA HIS A 126 -22.86 13.91 -12.53
C HIS A 126 -24.22 14.57 -12.25
N LYS A 127 -25.05 14.69 -13.28
CA LYS A 127 -26.33 15.46 -13.23
C LYS A 127 -27.28 15.00 -12.12
N ASP A 128 -27.31 13.70 -11.81
CA ASP A 128 -28.20 13.09 -10.82
C ASP A 128 -27.55 12.92 -9.45
N LEU A 129 -26.30 13.41 -9.24
CA LEU A 129 -25.58 13.24 -7.99
C LEU A 129 -26.19 14.09 -6.88
N LYS A 130 -26.54 13.44 -5.77
CA LYS A 130 -27.15 14.07 -4.59
C LYS A 130 -26.41 13.67 -3.33
N TRP A 131 -26.42 14.55 -2.36
CA TRP A 131 -26.06 14.25 -1.00
C TRP A 131 -27.12 13.35 -0.33
N SER A 132 -26.77 12.73 0.76
CA SER A 132 -27.64 11.83 1.53
C SER A 132 -28.85 12.52 2.17
N ASP A 133 -28.84 13.84 2.28
CA ASP A 133 -30.00 14.66 2.67
C ASP A 133 -30.94 15.01 1.51
N GLY A 134 -30.62 14.55 0.29
CA GLY A 134 -31.38 14.83 -0.93
C GLY A 134 -31.00 16.13 -1.66
N SER A 135 -30.15 16.97 -1.08
CA SER A 135 -29.64 18.17 -1.76
C SER A 135 -28.69 17.81 -2.92
N GLU A 136 -28.60 18.66 -3.92
CA GLU A 136 -27.73 18.43 -5.08
C GLU A 136 -26.26 18.59 -4.70
N VAL A 137 -25.38 17.75 -5.28
CA VAL A 137 -23.95 18.00 -5.33
C VAL A 137 -23.67 18.97 -6.47
N THR A 138 -22.89 20.01 -6.20
CA THR A 138 -22.66 21.12 -7.11
C THR A 138 -21.18 21.47 -7.26
N ALA A 139 -20.86 22.33 -8.23
CA ALA A 139 -19.53 22.91 -8.41
C ALA A 139 -19.01 23.60 -7.13
N LYS A 140 -19.90 24.21 -6.33
CA LYS A 140 -19.54 24.87 -5.06
C LYS A 140 -18.95 23.89 -4.04
N ASP A 141 -19.39 22.65 -4.05
CA ASP A 141 -18.85 21.61 -3.16
C ASP A 141 -17.39 21.27 -3.53
N ILE A 142 -17.08 21.23 -4.82
CA ILE A 142 -15.70 21.04 -5.31
C ILE A 142 -14.83 22.24 -4.92
N VAL A 143 -15.29 23.46 -5.19
CA VAL A 143 -14.57 24.71 -4.87
C VAL A 143 -14.29 24.78 -3.36
N ALA A 144 -15.32 24.56 -2.52
CA ALA A 144 -15.18 24.56 -1.06
C ALA A 144 -14.18 23.51 -0.56
N THR A 145 -14.10 22.34 -1.24
CA THR A 145 -13.12 21.32 -0.90
C THR A 145 -11.69 21.79 -1.15
N TYR A 146 -11.41 22.46 -2.27
CA TYR A 146 -10.10 23.07 -2.54
C TYR A 146 -9.77 24.21 -1.58
N GLU A 147 -10.76 25.07 -1.27
CA GLU A 147 -10.58 26.16 -0.31
C GLU A 147 -10.26 25.63 1.09
N LEU A 148 -10.91 24.54 1.52
CA LEU A 148 -10.57 23.88 2.78
C LEU A 148 -9.15 23.29 2.72
N MET A 149 -8.77 22.66 1.61
CA MET A 149 -7.45 22.08 1.43
C MET A 149 -6.34 23.13 1.57
N GLY A 150 -6.49 24.29 0.91
CA GLY A 150 -5.52 25.38 0.95
C GLY A 150 -5.72 26.41 2.07
N ASN A 151 -6.67 26.23 3.00
CA ASN A 151 -7.06 27.25 3.96
C ASN A 151 -5.89 27.74 4.83
N PRO A 152 -5.55 29.04 4.84
CA PRO A 152 -4.41 29.59 5.56
C PRO A 152 -4.51 29.45 7.08
N LYS A 153 -5.72 29.25 7.60
CA LYS A 153 -5.96 29.02 9.04
C LYS A 153 -5.81 27.55 9.43
N PHE A 154 -5.83 26.64 8.47
CA PHE A 154 -5.68 25.19 8.70
C PHE A 154 -4.20 24.77 8.64
N LYS A 155 -3.39 25.30 9.54
CA LYS A 155 -1.91 25.15 9.54
C LYS A 155 -1.42 23.71 9.74
N GLU A 156 -2.23 22.85 10.35
CA GLU A 156 -1.88 21.44 10.61
C GLU A 156 -2.44 20.48 9.55
N ASN A 157 -2.77 21.01 8.37
CA ASN A 157 -3.31 20.19 7.28
C ASN A 157 -2.21 19.33 6.64
N ALA A 158 -2.03 18.11 7.14
CA ALA A 158 -1.08 17.14 6.59
C ALA A 158 -1.45 16.65 5.17
N ARG A 159 -2.60 17.01 4.64
CA ARG A 159 -3.04 16.66 3.27
C ARG A 159 -2.63 17.69 2.23
N TYR A 160 -2.32 18.92 2.65
CA TYR A 160 -1.74 19.91 1.75
C TYR A 160 -0.29 19.53 1.42
N THR A 161 0.02 19.40 0.13
CA THR A 161 1.36 19.06 -0.36
C THR A 161 1.80 20.06 -1.42
N ASN A 162 3.09 20.09 -1.72
CA ASN A 162 3.65 20.95 -2.77
C ASN A 162 3.01 20.73 -4.15
N ALA A 163 2.37 19.58 -4.38
CA ALA A 163 1.65 19.33 -5.63
C ALA A 163 0.42 20.23 -5.79
N PHE A 164 -0.22 20.63 -4.68
CA PHE A 164 -1.31 21.62 -4.74
C PHE A 164 -0.81 23.03 -5.09
N GLU A 165 0.45 23.35 -4.80
CA GLU A 165 1.04 24.66 -5.16
C GLU A 165 1.18 24.84 -6.68
N LEU A 166 1.06 23.77 -7.45
CA LEU A 166 1.02 23.85 -8.92
C LEU A 166 -0.31 24.41 -9.45
N ILE A 167 -1.36 24.48 -8.63
CA ILE A 167 -2.62 25.18 -9.00
C ILE A 167 -2.35 26.69 -8.96
N GLU A 168 -2.74 27.42 -10.01
CA GLU A 168 -2.56 28.88 -10.08
C GLU A 168 -3.20 29.56 -8.86
N GLY A 169 -2.39 30.35 -8.11
CA GLY A 169 -2.84 31.10 -6.93
C GLY A 169 -3.07 30.28 -5.65
N MET A 170 -2.91 28.98 -5.67
CA MET A 170 -3.09 28.13 -4.46
C MET A 170 -2.08 28.48 -3.37
N LYS A 171 -0.82 28.70 -3.74
CA LYS A 171 0.23 29.07 -2.78
C LYS A 171 -0.06 30.41 -2.10
N ASP A 172 -0.41 31.44 -2.88
CA ASP A 172 -0.73 32.74 -2.32
C ASP A 172 -1.97 32.70 -1.42
N TYR A 173 -2.97 31.89 -1.80
CA TYR A 173 -4.13 31.63 -0.94
C TYR A 173 -3.74 30.93 0.35
N HIS A 174 -2.95 29.86 0.27
CA HIS A 174 -2.47 29.10 1.45
C HIS A 174 -1.65 29.95 2.43
N GLU A 175 -0.84 30.85 1.89
CA GLU A 175 -0.02 31.78 2.69
C GLU A 175 -0.84 32.99 3.21
N GLY A 176 -2.12 33.10 2.88
CA GLY A 176 -3.00 34.20 3.28
C GLY A 176 -2.75 35.52 2.55
N LYS A 177 -2.08 35.47 1.38
CA LYS A 177 -1.79 36.64 0.52
C LYS A 177 -2.92 36.92 -0.46
N ALA A 178 -3.81 35.97 -0.68
CA ALA A 178 -4.98 36.08 -1.54
C ALA A 178 -6.23 35.53 -0.84
N ASP A 179 -7.39 36.13 -1.14
CA ASP A 179 -8.68 35.72 -0.56
C ASP A 179 -9.34 34.55 -1.32
N LYS A 180 -8.81 34.19 -2.49
CA LYS A 180 -9.30 33.10 -3.34
C LYS A 180 -8.19 32.47 -4.14
N ILE A 181 -8.43 31.22 -4.60
CA ILE A 181 -7.52 30.48 -5.47
C ILE A 181 -7.82 30.91 -6.92
N SER A 182 -6.94 31.70 -7.55
CA SER A 182 -7.20 32.28 -8.86
C SER A 182 -7.33 31.26 -10.00
N GLY A 183 -6.69 30.09 -9.85
CA GLY A 183 -6.76 29.00 -10.84
C GLY A 183 -8.05 28.18 -10.79
N ILE A 184 -8.97 28.44 -9.84
CA ILE A 184 -10.23 27.69 -9.73
C ILE A 184 -11.39 28.53 -10.24
N THR A 185 -12.10 28.02 -11.24
CA THR A 185 -13.24 28.71 -11.88
C THR A 185 -14.47 27.81 -11.88
N GLU A 186 -15.54 28.24 -11.24
CA GLU A 186 -16.88 27.67 -11.38
C GLU A 186 -17.47 28.13 -12.72
N LYS A 187 -17.54 27.24 -13.72
CA LYS A 187 -18.12 27.54 -15.04
C LYS A 187 -19.63 27.58 -15.00
N ASP A 188 -20.22 26.66 -14.30
CA ASP A 188 -21.66 26.52 -14.09
C ASP A 188 -21.92 25.74 -12.79
N ASN A 189 -23.19 25.44 -12.53
CA ASN A 189 -23.58 24.75 -11.27
C ASN A 189 -22.99 23.33 -11.10
N LYS A 190 -22.43 22.71 -12.15
CA LYS A 190 -21.90 21.35 -12.14
C LYS A 190 -20.44 21.26 -12.57
N THR A 191 -19.85 22.34 -13.11
CA THR A 191 -18.53 22.29 -13.76
C THR A 191 -17.53 23.24 -13.10
N VAL A 192 -16.39 22.71 -12.69
CA VAL A 192 -15.24 23.46 -12.16
C VAL A 192 -14.04 23.21 -13.07
N VAL A 193 -13.33 24.27 -13.41
CA VAL A 193 -12.03 24.20 -14.08
C VAL A 193 -10.95 24.61 -13.09
N VAL A 194 -9.93 23.77 -12.98
CA VAL A 194 -8.74 24.00 -12.16
C VAL A 194 -7.55 24.17 -13.10
N LYS A 195 -6.92 25.32 -13.07
CA LYS A 195 -5.77 25.69 -13.89
C LYS A 195 -4.48 25.55 -13.12
N TYR A 196 -3.47 25.01 -13.78
CA TYR A 196 -2.16 24.71 -13.21
C TYR A 196 -1.07 25.55 -13.87
N THR A 197 -0.04 25.89 -13.13
CA THR A 197 1.20 26.48 -13.66
C THR A 197 2.00 25.43 -14.44
N GLU A 198 1.95 24.17 -13.99
CA GLU A 198 2.59 23.02 -14.60
C GLU A 198 1.72 21.76 -14.38
N ILE A 199 1.62 20.89 -15.37
CA ILE A 199 0.97 19.58 -15.27
C ILE A 199 2.06 18.51 -15.29
N LYS A 200 2.09 17.65 -14.27
CA LYS A 200 2.99 16.49 -14.17
C LYS A 200 2.23 15.20 -14.40
N PRO A 201 2.87 14.15 -14.95
CA PRO A 201 2.22 12.85 -15.18
C PRO A 201 1.57 12.25 -13.94
N SER A 202 2.10 12.51 -12.74
CA SER A 202 1.56 12.06 -11.45
C SER A 202 0.11 12.52 -11.18
N VAL A 203 -0.36 13.54 -11.90
CA VAL A 203 -1.77 14.01 -11.87
C VAL A 203 -2.74 12.88 -12.24
N LEU A 204 -2.33 11.94 -13.10
CA LEU A 204 -3.14 10.79 -13.49
C LEU A 204 -3.37 9.79 -12.34
N TRP A 205 -2.61 9.88 -11.26
CA TRP A 205 -2.77 9.07 -10.04
C TRP A 205 -3.28 9.87 -8.84
N GLY A 206 -3.90 11.02 -9.08
CA GLY A 206 -4.53 11.80 -8.02
C GLY A 206 -3.64 12.82 -7.34
N GLU A 207 -2.43 13.09 -7.85
CA GLU A 207 -1.55 14.07 -7.24
C GLU A 207 -1.92 15.49 -7.62
N GLY A 208 -1.97 16.38 -6.62
CA GLY A 208 -2.24 17.81 -6.82
C GLY A 208 -3.71 18.16 -7.06
N TRP A 209 -4.66 17.26 -6.77
CA TRP A 209 -6.09 17.53 -6.79
C TRP A 209 -6.87 16.73 -5.75
N VAL A 210 -8.12 17.13 -5.47
CA VAL A 210 -8.92 16.52 -4.40
C VAL A 210 -9.54 15.20 -4.84
N SER A 211 -9.31 14.12 -4.09
CA SER A 211 -9.77 12.76 -4.42
C SER A 211 -11.25 12.52 -4.09
N SER A 212 -11.89 13.42 -3.35
CA SER A 212 -13.30 13.34 -2.95
C SER A 212 -13.88 14.74 -2.84
N VAL A 213 -15.20 14.86 -2.95
CA VAL A 213 -15.93 16.12 -2.80
C VAL A 213 -16.54 16.19 -1.41
N LEU A 214 -16.43 17.33 -0.75
CA LEU A 214 -17.01 17.61 0.56
C LEU A 214 -18.17 18.58 0.45
N ASN A 215 -19.17 18.41 1.30
CA ASN A 215 -20.34 19.29 1.29
C ASN A 215 -19.98 20.73 1.71
N ALA A 216 -20.24 21.71 0.84
CA ALA A 216 -19.82 23.10 1.04
C ALA A 216 -20.36 23.73 2.33
N LYS A 217 -21.59 23.38 2.75
CA LYS A 217 -22.17 23.91 3.99
C LYS A 217 -21.44 23.33 5.21
N GLN A 218 -21.13 22.03 5.20
CA GLN A 218 -20.37 21.41 6.28
C GLN A 218 -18.91 21.91 6.31
N VAL A 219 -18.30 22.15 5.13
CA VAL A 219 -16.97 22.79 5.03
C VAL A 219 -16.99 24.19 5.63
N ALA A 220 -17.96 25.02 5.27
CA ALA A 220 -18.08 26.38 5.79
C ALA A 220 -18.26 26.40 7.31
N GLU A 221 -19.02 25.46 7.87
CA GLU A 221 -19.22 25.34 9.32
C GLU A 221 -17.94 24.90 10.03
N ALA A 222 -17.26 23.85 9.52
CA ALA A 222 -16.01 23.33 10.07
C ALA A 222 -14.86 24.36 10.00
N SER A 223 -14.88 25.25 9.02
CA SER A 223 -13.85 26.27 8.81
C SER A 223 -13.97 27.47 9.76
N LYS A 224 -15.03 27.58 10.55
CA LYS A 224 -15.21 28.67 11.52
C LYS A 224 -14.21 28.57 12.66
N ASP A 225 -13.88 27.34 13.09
CA ASP A 225 -12.99 27.08 14.22
C ASP A 225 -12.19 25.77 14.01
N PHE A 226 -10.98 25.90 13.47
CA PHE A 226 -10.11 24.74 13.24
C PHE A 226 -9.62 24.06 14.52
N SER A 227 -9.70 24.70 15.69
CA SER A 227 -9.37 24.04 16.96
C SER A 227 -10.38 22.93 17.31
N LYS A 228 -11.59 22.99 16.73
CA LYS A 228 -12.65 21.99 16.86
C LYS A 228 -12.90 21.19 15.59
N PHE A 229 -11.99 21.27 14.64
CA PHE A 229 -12.17 20.64 13.32
C PHE A 229 -12.48 19.14 13.43
N ALA A 230 -11.78 18.41 14.31
CA ALA A 230 -12.02 16.99 14.53
C ALA A 230 -13.44 16.64 14.98
N GLU A 231 -14.12 17.57 15.67
CA GLU A 231 -15.48 17.37 16.21
C GLU A 231 -16.59 17.90 15.28
N ALA A 232 -16.21 18.56 14.18
CA ALA A 232 -17.18 19.11 13.23
C ALA A 232 -18.01 18.00 12.57
N ASP A 233 -19.28 18.31 12.22
CA ASP A 233 -20.17 17.36 11.51
C ASP A 233 -19.58 16.89 10.19
N LEU A 234 -18.74 17.70 9.53
CA LEU A 234 -17.96 17.32 8.36
C LEU A 234 -17.12 16.05 8.61
N ASN A 235 -16.69 15.80 9.83
CA ASN A 235 -15.85 14.68 10.22
C ASN A 235 -16.61 13.59 11.00
N LYS A 236 -17.63 13.96 11.77
CA LYS A 236 -18.39 13.02 12.61
C LYS A 236 -19.65 12.49 11.94
N LYS A 237 -20.29 13.29 11.10
CA LYS A 237 -21.54 12.98 10.41
C LYS A 237 -21.51 13.54 8.98
N PRO A 238 -20.51 13.17 8.15
CA PRO A 238 -20.40 13.72 6.80
C PRO A 238 -21.62 13.33 5.98
N LEU A 239 -22.11 14.27 5.19
CA LEU A 239 -23.02 13.94 4.11
C LEU A 239 -22.29 13.09 3.07
N SER A 240 -22.93 12.03 2.59
CA SER A 240 -22.39 11.11 1.59
C SER A 240 -23.18 11.23 0.28
N TYR A 241 -22.49 11.21 -0.85
CA TYR A 241 -23.10 10.98 -2.16
C TYR A 241 -22.93 9.53 -2.63
N GLY A 242 -22.29 8.70 -1.81
CA GLY A 242 -21.99 7.30 -2.11
C GLY A 242 -23.14 6.34 -1.82
N PRO A 243 -22.88 5.03 -1.97
CA PRO A 243 -23.90 3.99 -1.85
C PRO A 243 -24.49 3.84 -0.45
N TYR A 244 -23.80 4.31 0.59
CA TYR A 244 -24.24 4.15 1.98
C TYR A 244 -24.19 5.45 2.78
N VAL A 245 -24.86 5.39 3.93
CA VAL A 245 -24.77 6.37 5.03
C VAL A 245 -24.47 5.62 6.32
N ILE A 246 -23.78 6.28 7.24
CA ILE A 246 -23.58 5.76 8.60
C ILE A 246 -24.89 5.92 9.37
N ALA A 247 -25.57 4.81 9.63
CA ALA A 247 -26.85 4.81 10.35
C ALA A 247 -26.67 4.69 11.86
N LYS A 248 -25.65 3.95 12.31
CA LYS A 248 -25.35 3.77 13.74
C LYS A 248 -23.86 3.54 13.93
N GLU A 249 -23.33 4.12 14.98
CA GLU A 249 -21.95 3.91 15.44
C GLU A 249 -21.98 3.40 16.89
N VAL A 250 -21.15 2.38 17.17
CA VAL A 250 -20.75 1.99 18.52
C VAL A 250 -19.29 2.39 18.65
N ASN A 251 -19.05 3.43 19.45
CA ASN A 251 -17.76 4.10 19.54
C ASN A 251 -16.58 3.12 19.68
N GLY A 252 -15.67 3.18 18.73
CA GLY A 252 -14.47 2.35 18.67
C GLY A 252 -14.68 0.89 18.22
N GLU A 253 -15.92 0.39 18.19
CA GLU A 253 -16.20 -1.04 18.00
C GLU A 253 -16.79 -1.37 16.63
N SER A 254 -17.85 -0.66 16.23
CA SER A 254 -18.58 -1.00 15.01
C SER A 254 -19.35 0.17 14.39
N VAL A 255 -19.64 0.03 13.10
CA VAL A 255 -20.49 0.95 12.34
C VAL A 255 -21.48 0.14 11.53
N LEU A 256 -22.77 0.48 11.64
CA LEU A 256 -23.80 0.03 10.72
C LEU A 256 -23.97 1.07 9.61
N ALA A 257 -23.67 0.69 8.39
CA ALA A 257 -23.97 1.46 7.19
C ALA A 257 -25.24 0.92 6.52
N GLU A 258 -26.13 1.85 6.13
CA GLU A 258 -27.37 1.53 5.41
C GLU A 258 -27.35 2.18 4.03
N ALA A 259 -28.03 1.56 3.06
CA ALA A 259 -28.12 2.05 1.70
C ALA A 259 -28.63 3.49 1.66
N ASN A 260 -27.91 4.36 0.96
CA ASN A 260 -28.27 5.75 0.75
C ASN A 260 -29.49 5.84 -0.22
N PRO A 261 -30.64 6.34 0.22
CA PRO A 261 -31.85 6.41 -0.62
C PRO A 261 -31.68 7.39 -1.80
N HIS A 262 -30.73 8.31 -1.72
CA HIS A 262 -30.43 9.32 -2.74
C HIS A 262 -29.24 8.99 -3.61
N TYR A 263 -28.64 7.77 -3.45
CA TYR A 263 -27.55 7.33 -4.31
C TYR A 263 -28.01 7.24 -5.78
N TYR A 264 -27.28 7.85 -6.69
CA TYR A 264 -27.69 7.96 -8.11
C TYR A 264 -27.77 6.60 -8.83
N LYS A 265 -27.04 5.57 -8.32
CA LYS A 265 -27.11 4.17 -8.78
C LYS A 265 -27.71 3.25 -7.72
N LYS A 266 -28.77 3.68 -7.04
CA LYS A 266 -29.40 2.95 -5.93
C LYS A 266 -29.84 1.51 -6.28
N ASP A 267 -30.14 1.24 -7.55
CA ASP A 267 -30.58 -0.07 -8.02
C ASP A 267 -29.42 -1.08 -8.11
N ASP A 268 -28.16 -0.59 -8.15
CA ASP A 268 -26.96 -1.41 -8.10
C ASP A 268 -26.62 -1.86 -6.67
N VAL A 269 -27.21 -1.22 -5.65
CA VAL A 269 -26.98 -1.58 -4.25
C VAL A 269 -27.78 -2.85 -3.91
N LYS A 270 -27.11 -4.00 -3.94
CA LYS A 270 -27.72 -5.31 -3.61
C LYS A 270 -27.67 -5.57 -2.10
N VAL A 271 -26.52 -5.30 -1.47
CA VAL A 271 -26.39 -5.36 -0.01
C VAL A 271 -26.92 -4.05 0.59
N LYS A 272 -28.07 -4.10 1.25
CA LYS A 272 -28.72 -2.89 1.82
C LYS A 272 -28.11 -2.45 3.15
N LYS A 273 -27.43 -3.36 3.86
CA LYS A 273 -26.83 -3.10 5.17
C LYS A 273 -25.47 -3.75 5.27
N ILE A 274 -24.48 -3.01 5.79
CA ILE A 274 -23.16 -3.53 6.10
C ILE A 274 -22.87 -3.19 7.57
N GLU A 275 -22.53 -4.22 8.35
CA GLU A 275 -21.99 -4.04 9.69
C GLU A 275 -20.45 -4.14 9.62
N PHE A 276 -19.76 -3.02 9.77
CA PHE A 276 -18.31 -2.98 9.95
C PHE A 276 -18.00 -3.18 11.43
N LYS A 277 -17.18 -4.18 11.74
CA LYS A 277 -16.81 -4.51 13.12
C LYS A 277 -15.30 -4.60 13.26
N VAL A 278 -14.74 -3.94 14.27
CA VAL A 278 -13.31 -4.11 14.61
C VAL A 278 -13.09 -5.51 15.15
N VAL A 279 -12.12 -6.20 14.56
CA VAL A 279 -11.68 -7.54 14.98
C VAL A 279 -10.22 -7.44 15.41
N SER A 280 -9.93 -7.71 16.67
CA SER A 280 -8.54 -7.76 17.13
C SER A 280 -7.80 -8.97 16.54
N PRO A 281 -6.48 -8.89 16.28
CA PRO A 281 -5.70 -10.02 15.77
C PRO A 281 -5.83 -11.29 16.64
N ALA A 282 -5.95 -11.14 17.95
CA ALA A 282 -6.11 -12.25 18.87
C ALA A 282 -7.47 -12.97 18.73
N GLN A 283 -8.52 -12.27 18.30
CA GLN A 283 -9.88 -12.81 18.15
C GLN A 283 -10.15 -13.33 16.73
N ALA A 284 -9.34 -12.96 15.75
CA ALA A 284 -9.63 -13.14 14.33
C ALA A 284 -9.95 -14.61 13.96
N SER A 285 -9.17 -15.58 14.44
CA SER A 285 -9.39 -17.00 14.15
C SER A 285 -10.73 -17.51 14.72
N SER A 286 -11.12 -17.08 15.93
CA SER A 286 -12.40 -17.48 16.52
C SER A 286 -13.60 -16.81 15.81
N VAL A 287 -13.45 -15.54 15.45
CA VAL A 287 -14.47 -14.78 14.68
C VAL A 287 -14.74 -15.43 13.33
N ILE A 288 -13.68 -15.84 12.61
CA ILE A 288 -13.79 -16.60 11.36
C ILE A 288 -14.50 -17.93 11.59
N LYS A 289 -14.05 -18.72 12.57
CA LYS A 289 -14.57 -20.04 12.87
C LYS A 289 -16.07 -20.02 13.25
N ASN A 290 -16.50 -19.00 14.00
CA ASN A 290 -17.88 -18.87 14.45
C ASN A 290 -18.83 -18.33 13.37
N GLY A 291 -18.33 -17.80 12.24
CA GLY A 291 -19.12 -17.11 11.23
C GLY A 291 -19.61 -15.74 11.71
N ASP A 292 -18.82 -15.05 12.56
CA ASP A 292 -19.16 -13.73 13.06
C ASP A 292 -18.87 -12.63 12.02
N VAL A 293 -18.11 -12.96 10.96
CA VAL A 293 -17.82 -12.10 9.80
C VAL A 293 -17.98 -12.87 8.48
N ASP A 294 -18.40 -12.17 7.43
CA ASP A 294 -18.48 -12.67 6.07
C ASP A 294 -17.20 -12.37 5.26
N ILE A 295 -16.59 -11.24 5.52
CA ILE A 295 -15.32 -10.81 4.92
C ILE A 295 -14.40 -10.32 6.04
N LEU A 296 -13.14 -10.75 6.01
CA LEU A 296 -12.07 -10.22 6.87
C LEU A 296 -10.83 -9.98 6.03
N LYS A 297 -10.45 -8.71 5.82
CA LYS A 297 -9.27 -8.32 5.05
C LYS A 297 -8.00 -8.27 5.90
N ASN A 298 -6.86 -8.25 5.21
CA ASN A 298 -5.52 -8.11 5.80
C ASN A 298 -5.21 -9.17 6.85
N VAL A 299 -5.66 -10.40 6.59
CA VAL A 299 -5.46 -11.54 7.48
C VAL A 299 -3.97 -11.84 7.65
N THR A 300 -3.52 -11.97 8.89
CA THR A 300 -2.12 -12.27 9.19
C THR A 300 -1.77 -13.74 8.95
N SER A 301 -0.47 -14.05 8.82
CA SER A 301 0.02 -15.41 8.62
C SER A 301 -0.41 -16.38 9.75
N ASN A 302 -0.49 -15.91 10.99
CA ASN A 302 -0.92 -16.71 12.12
C ASN A 302 -2.41 -17.04 12.08
N VAL A 303 -3.24 -16.06 11.73
CA VAL A 303 -4.69 -16.26 11.55
C VAL A 303 -4.95 -17.22 10.39
N TRP A 304 -4.24 -17.07 9.27
CA TRP A 304 -4.31 -18.01 8.16
C TRP A 304 -3.93 -19.42 8.58
N ASP A 305 -2.79 -19.59 9.23
CA ASP A 305 -2.28 -20.93 9.62
C ASP A 305 -3.24 -21.68 10.57
N SER A 306 -3.87 -20.92 11.50
CA SER A 306 -4.85 -21.50 12.44
C SER A 306 -6.24 -21.72 11.84
N SER A 307 -6.52 -21.17 10.65
CA SER A 307 -7.86 -21.16 10.06
C SER A 307 -7.94 -21.76 8.65
N LYS A 308 -6.80 -22.13 8.04
CA LYS A 308 -6.71 -22.59 6.63
C LYS A 308 -7.53 -23.86 6.32
N ASP A 309 -7.82 -24.67 7.33
CA ASP A 309 -8.55 -25.93 7.17
C ASP A 309 -10.06 -25.80 7.45
N LEU A 310 -10.54 -24.61 7.81
CA LEU A 310 -11.96 -24.35 8.03
C LEU A 310 -12.75 -24.56 6.72
N LYS A 311 -14.03 -24.99 6.87
CA LYS A 311 -14.89 -25.32 5.74
C LYS A 311 -15.99 -24.29 5.48
N ASN A 312 -16.13 -23.31 6.38
CA ASN A 312 -17.17 -22.27 6.29
C ASN A 312 -16.77 -21.07 5.43
N GLY A 313 -15.59 -21.10 4.80
CA GLY A 313 -15.12 -20.07 3.87
C GLY A 313 -13.80 -20.44 3.22
N ASP A 314 -13.24 -19.49 2.49
CA ASP A 314 -11.98 -19.62 1.78
C ASP A 314 -11.10 -18.38 1.99
N PHE A 315 -9.79 -18.56 1.87
CA PHE A 315 -8.85 -17.46 1.74
C PHE A 315 -8.61 -17.14 0.27
N VAL A 316 -8.76 -15.87 -0.08
CA VAL A 316 -8.39 -15.34 -1.38
C VAL A 316 -7.32 -14.27 -1.23
N SER A 317 -6.51 -14.08 -2.26
CA SER A 317 -5.40 -13.15 -2.19
C SER A 317 -5.27 -12.27 -3.42
N LYS A 318 -4.62 -11.14 -3.23
CA LYS A 318 -4.08 -10.29 -4.29
C LYS A 318 -2.67 -9.82 -3.91
N PRO A 319 -1.83 -9.43 -4.89
CA PRO A 319 -0.58 -8.74 -4.60
C PRO A 319 -0.83 -7.44 -3.84
N SER A 320 0.05 -7.16 -2.89
CA SER A 320 0.02 -5.93 -2.07
C SER A 320 0.99 -4.89 -2.62
N PHE A 321 0.80 -3.63 -2.19
CA PHE A 321 1.77 -2.54 -2.38
C PHE A 321 2.76 -2.44 -1.22
N TYR A 322 2.76 -3.38 -0.30
CA TYR A 322 3.63 -3.34 0.87
C TYR A 322 4.96 -4.02 0.57
N LEU A 323 6.02 -3.21 0.53
CA LEU A 323 7.41 -3.63 0.35
C LEU A 323 8.12 -3.68 1.69
N SER A 324 8.60 -4.86 2.08
CA SER A 324 9.58 -5.03 3.16
C SER A 324 10.99 -4.97 2.57
N TYR A 325 11.90 -4.25 3.20
CA TYR A 325 13.26 -4.02 2.69
C TYR A 325 14.29 -3.89 3.82
N VAL A 326 15.57 -4.00 3.47
CA VAL A 326 16.69 -3.64 4.32
C VAL A 326 17.39 -2.43 3.72
N GLY A 327 17.44 -1.32 4.45
CA GLY A 327 18.01 -0.05 4.01
C GLY A 327 19.37 0.24 4.63
N PHE A 328 20.16 1.03 3.92
CA PHE A 328 21.51 1.43 4.28
C PHE A 328 21.58 2.95 4.46
N ARG A 329 22.04 3.41 5.62
CA ARG A 329 22.28 4.85 5.81
C ARG A 329 23.64 5.22 5.20
N THR A 330 23.60 5.96 4.10
CA THR A 330 24.80 6.36 3.35
C THR A 330 25.13 7.84 3.43
N GLY A 331 24.22 8.66 3.95
CA GLY A 331 24.35 10.10 3.99
C GLY A 331 23.72 10.72 5.23
N LEU A 332 23.51 12.04 5.16
CA LEU A 332 22.99 12.90 6.22
C LEU A 332 21.89 13.82 5.67
N TRP A 333 21.05 14.34 6.55
CA TRP A 333 20.14 15.43 6.24
C TRP A 333 20.78 16.77 6.60
N ASP A 334 21.07 17.57 5.58
CA ASP A 334 21.53 18.95 5.75
C ASP A 334 20.32 19.87 5.99
N LYS A 335 20.18 20.37 7.22
CA LYS A 335 19.04 21.23 7.60
C LYS A 335 19.07 22.60 6.96
N GLU A 336 20.27 23.13 6.68
CA GLU A 336 20.43 24.47 6.09
C GLU A 336 20.03 24.45 4.61
N LYS A 337 20.44 23.41 3.89
CA LYS A 337 20.11 23.23 2.48
C LYS A 337 18.75 22.55 2.26
N SER A 338 18.16 21.98 3.33
CA SER A 338 16.97 21.14 3.25
C SER A 338 17.11 20.01 2.22
N GLU A 339 18.24 19.32 2.24
CA GLU A 339 18.53 18.21 1.33
C GLU A 339 19.38 17.11 1.98
N ASN A 340 19.31 15.91 1.38
CA ASN A 340 20.21 14.81 1.73
C ASN A 340 21.57 15.05 1.07
N VAL A 341 22.65 14.79 1.81
CA VAL A 341 24.05 14.92 1.38
C VAL A 341 24.83 13.66 1.73
N GLU A 342 25.93 13.41 1.04
CA GLU A 342 26.81 12.30 1.36
C GLU A 342 27.40 12.42 2.77
N ASP A 343 27.56 11.29 3.46
CA ASP A 343 28.30 11.17 4.71
C ASP A 343 29.68 10.53 4.39
N PRO A 344 30.78 11.31 4.42
CA PRO A 344 32.10 10.76 4.12
C PRO A 344 32.53 9.66 5.11
N ASP A 345 31.94 9.65 6.31
CA ASP A 345 32.26 8.69 7.38
C ASP A 345 31.32 7.49 7.38
N SER A 346 30.38 7.40 6.43
CA SER A 346 29.48 6.25 6.34
C SER A 346 30.25 4.97 6.05
N LYS A 347 30.05 3.94 6.87
CA LYS A 347 30.58 2.58 6.68
C LYS A 347 30.02 1.90 5.43
N LEU A 348 28.88 2.40 4.92
CA LEU A 348 28.09 1.81 3.84
C LEU A 348 28.12 2.62 2.54
N LYS A 349 29.08 3.56 2.41
CA LYS A 349 29.24 4.31 1.16
C LYS A 349 29.72 3.45 -0.01
N ASP A 350 30.54 2.43 0.25
CA ASP A 350 31.00 1.48 -0.77
C ASP A 350 29.88 0.54 -1.20
N LYS A 351 29.58 0.54 -2.51
CA LYS A 351 28.55 -0.31 -3.10
C LYS A 351 28.84 -1.81 -2.91
N ASN A 352 30.10 -2.22 -3.00
CA ASN A 352 30.50 -3.62 -2.83
C ASN A 352 30.11 -4.14 -1.44
N VAL A 353 30.25 -3.29 -0.40
CA VAL A 353 29.84 -3.64 0.97
C VAL A 353 28.32 -3.82 1.04
N ARG A 354 27.54 -2.90 0.44
CA ARG A 354 26.07 -3.03 0.42
C ARG A 354 25.62 -4.27 -0.35
N GLN A 355 26.25 -4.58 -1.49
CA GLN A 355 25.98 -5.80 -2.25
C GLN A 355 26.33 -7.07 -1.48
N ALA A 356 27.39 -7.06 -0.69
CA ALA A 356 27.75 -8.18 0.16
C ALA A 356 26.69 -8.44 1.24
N PHE A 357 26.13 -7.38 1.85
CA PHE A 357 24.99 -7.50 2.77
C PHE A 357 23.76 -8.15 2.11
N GLU A 358 23.45 -7.77 0.87
CA GLU A 358 22.34 -8.34 0.11
C GLU A 358 22.57 -9.81 -0.23
N LEU A 359 23.76 -10.14 -0.77
CA LEU A 359 24.11 -11.50 -1.22
C LEU A 359 24.26 -12.51 -0.07
N ALA A 360 24.48 -12.05 1.16
CA ALA A 360 24.49 -12.92 2.33
C ALA A 360 23.09 -13.44 2.72
N VAL A 361 22.02 -12.74 2.32
CA VAL A 361 20.66 -13.01 2.78
C VAL A 361 19.91 -13.96 1.84
N ASP A 362 19.36 -15.05 2.40
CA ASP A 362 18.47 -15.98 1.70
C ASP A 362 17.01 -15.55 1.89
N ARG A 363 16.50 -14.78 0.93
CA ARG A 363 15.11 -14.28 0.94
C ARG A 363 14.09 -15.40 0.87
N ASP A 364 14.37 -16.45 0.09
CA ASP A 364 13.45 -17.58 -0.05
C ASP A 364 13.33 -18.38 1.25
N GLN A 365 14.46 -18.57 1.95
CA GLN A 365 14.47 -19.22 3.26
C GLN A 365 13.73 -18.37 4.31
N ILE A 366 13.90 -17.04 4.30
CA ILE A 366 13.16 -16.12 5.17
C ILE A 366 11.66 -16.22 4.87
N ASN A 367 11.27 -16.18 3.58
CA ASN A 367 9.87 -16.33 3.21
C ASN A 367 9.28 -17.64 3.74
N GLU A 368 9.99 -18.75 3.55
CA GLU A 368 9.51 -20.08 3.97
C GLU A 368 9.43 -20.23 5.49
N LYS A 369 10.50 -19.88 6.21
CA LYS A 369 10.62 -20.15 7.64
C LYS A 369 9.98 -19.10 8.53
N VAL A 370 10.07 -17.81 8.12
CA VAL A 370 9.57 -16.70 8.92
C VAL A 370 8.16 -16.32 8.49
N PHE A 371 7.91 -16.23 7.18
CA PHE A 371 6.62 -15.79 6.62
C PHE A 371 5.73 -16.93 6.12
N LYS A 372 6.08 -18.20 6.42
CA LYS A 372 5.28 -19.39 6.07
C LYS A 372 4.99 -19.54 4.58
N GLY A 373 5.83 -18.97 3.71
CA GLY A 373 5.66 -18.99 2.26
C GLY A 373 4.58 -18.04 1.71
N LEU A 374 4.07 -17.13 2.55
CA LEU A 374 2.93 -16.26 2.20
C LEU A 374 3.32 -14.98 1.46
N ARG A 375 4.62 -14.71 1.32
CA ARG A 375 5.11 -13.49 0.68
C ARG A 375 5.74 -13.79 -0.68
N PHE A 376 5.81 -12.77 -1.51
CA PHE A 376 6.49 -12.84 -2.80
C PHE A 376 7.95 -12.41 -2.67
N THR A 377 8.86 -13.17 -3.30
CA THR A 377 10.26 -12.73 -3.44
C THR A 377 10.32 -11.64 -4.51
N PRO A 378 10.85 -10.44 -4.20
CA PRO A 378 10.91 -9.34 -5.14
C PRO A 378 11.91 -9.60 -6.27
N THR A 379 11.68 -8.92 -7.41
CA THR A 379 12.64 -8.77 -8.50
C THR A 379 13.10 -7.32 -8.58
N GLY A 380 14.28 -7.06 -9.16
CA GLY A 380 14.86 -5.72 -9.25
C GLY A 380 14.98 -5.05 -7.88
N SER A 381 14.66 -3.77 -7.82
CA SER A 381 14.63 -3.01 -6.58
C SER A 381 13.40 -3.27 -5.71
N GLY A 382 12.39 -3.96 -6.21
CA GLY A 382 11.10 -4.15 -5.55
C GLY A 382 10.19 -2.92 -5.50
N MET A 383 10.58 -1.81 -6.15
CA MET A 383 9.80 -0.56 -6.14
C MET A 383 8.49 -0.67 -6.93
N TYR A 384 8.39 -1.64 -7.83
CA TYR A 384 7.21 -1.86 -8.66
C TYR A 384 6.72 -3.31 -8.49
N PRO A 385 5.93 -3.58 -7.42
CA PRO A 385 5.41 -4.91 -7.14
C PRO A 385 4.37 -5.36 -8.18
N PRO A 386 3.97 -6.64 -8.21
CA PRO A 386 2.94 -7.15 -9.12
C PRO A 386 1.64 -6.34 -9.12
N ALA A 387 1.29 -5.71 -7.99
CA ALA A 387 0.14 -4.83 -7.87
C ALA A 387 0.20 -3.59 -8.78
N THR A 388 1.38 -3.20 -9.27
CA THR A 388 1.54 -2.06 -10.20
C THR A 388 1.26 -2.41 -11.68
N GLY A 389 0.84 -3.65 -11.95
CA GLY A 389 0.47 -4.08 -13.30
C GLY A 389 1.64 -3.97 -14.29
N LYS A 390 1.40 -3.28 -15.41
CA LYS A 390 2.38 -3.15 -16.51
C LYS A 390 3.66 -2.39 -16.16
N LEU A 391 3.67 -1.66 -15.02
CA LEU A 391 4.88 -0.94 -14.58
C LEU A 391 5.90 -1.86 -13.90
N GLN A 392 5.51 -3.07 -13.53
CA GLN A 392 6.46 -4.05 -13.01
C GLN A 392 7.56 -4.36 -14.04
N ASN A 393 8.82 -4.35 -13.58
CA ASN A 393 9.96 -4.70 -14.42
C ASN A 393 10.10 -6.22 -14.53
N GLU A 394 9.45 -6.80 -15.54
CA GLU A 394 9.42 -8.24 -15.79
C GLU A 394 10.80 -8.84 -16.14
N LYS A 395 11.75 -8.01 -16.57
CA LYS A 395 13.11 -8.44 -16.94
C LYS A 395 14.08 -8.38 -15.76
N ALA A 396 13.70 -7.73 -14.68
CA ALA A 396 14.53 -7.64 -13.50
C ALA A 396 14.64 -9.00 -12.81
N THR A 397 15.82 -9.30 -12.29
CA THR A 397 16.11 -10.52 -11.52
C THR A 397 16.39 -10.18 -10.08
N ALA A 398 15.91 -11.02 -9.15
CA ALA A 398 16.29 -10.91 -7.76
C ALA A 398 17.74 -11.40 -7.58
N ALA A 399 18.52 -10.69 -6.78
CA ALA A 399 19.78 -11.21 -6.29
C ALA A 399 19.52 -12.44 -5.41
N LYS A 400 20.21 -13.55 -5.69
CA LYS A 400 20.14 -14.75 -4.87
C LYS A 400 21.29 -14.77 -3.88
N LYS A 401 21.12 -15.48 -2.77
CA LYS A 401 22.21 -15.71 -1.81
C LYS A 401 23.43 -16.28 -2.52
N ASP A 402 24.57 -15.63 -2.35
CA ASP A 402 25.88 -16.05 -2.87
C ASP A 402 26.96 -15.62 -1.89
N VAL A 403 27.29 -16.50 -0.94
CA VAL A 403 28.25 -16.25 0.13
C VAL A 403 29.65 -16.00 -0.39
N GLU A 404 30.08 -16.74 -1.44
CA GLU A 404 31.42 -16.61 -1.98
C GLU A 404 31.59 -15.28 -2.75
N LYS A 405 30.57 -14.88 -3.51
CA LYS A 405 30.57 -13.59 -4.16
C LYS A 405 30.54 -12.44 -3.14
N ALA A 406 29.75 -12.58 -2.04
CA ALA A 406 29.71 -11.59 -0.96
C ALA A 406 31.08 -11.42 -0.31
N LYS A 407 31.78 -12.52 0.00
CA LYS A 407 33.14 -12.48 0.56
C LYS A 407 34.14 -11.81 -0.41
N LYS A 408 34.04 -12.13 -1.71
CA LYS A 408 34.90 -11.52 -2.73
C LYS A 408 34.69 -10.00 -2.82
N LEU A 409 33.44 -9.54 -2.80
CA LEU A 409 33.14 -8.09 -2.80
C LEU A 409 33.67 -7.39 -1.56
N LEU A 410 33.63 -8.04 -0.38
CA LEU A 410 34.23 -7.51 0.84
C LEU A 410 35.77 -7.44 0.72
N ASP A 411 36.42 -8.45 0.13
CA ASP A 411 37.87 -8.43 -0.14
C ASP A 411 38.24 -7.28 -1.06
N GLU A 412 37.47 -7.03 -2.13
CA GLU A 412 37.63 -5.92 -3.08
C GLU A 412 37.43 -4.55 -2.40
N ALA A 413 36.50 -4.45 -1.44
CA ALA A 413 36.27 -3.26 -0.63
C ALA A 413 37.33 -3.06 0.48
N GLY A 414 38.29 -4.01 0.62
CA GLY A 414 39.35 -3.96 1.61
C GLY A 414 38.99 -4.50 2.98
N TYR A 415 37.88 -5.21 3.11
CA TYR A 415 37.48 -5.87 4.36
C TYR A 415 38.06 -7.29 4.38
N LYS A 416 38.94 -7.60 5.34
CA LYS A 416 39.60 -8.90 5.46
C LYS A 416 39.70 -9.35 6.93
N ASP A 417 39.50 -10.64 7.18
CA ASP A 417 39.79 -11.24 8.47
C ASP A 417 41.33 -11.38 8.62
N THR A 418 41.91 -10.48 9.41
CA THR A 418 43.36 -10.38 9.56
C THR A 418 43.87 -10.99 10.87
N ASP A 419 43.01 -11.22 11.87
CA ASP A 419 43.36 -11.84 13.14
C ASP A 419 42.82 -13.26 13.32
N GLY A 420 42.01 -13.75 12.38
CA GLY A 420 41.51 -15.13 12.32
C GLY A 420 40.32 -15.42 13.25
N ASP A 421 39.61 -14.38 13.72
CA ASP A 421 38.44 -14.51 14.59
C ASP A 421 37.13 -14.78 13.81
N GLY A 422 37.20 -14.78 12.48
CA GLY A 422 36.07 -15.00 11.56
C GLY A 422 35.28 -13.72 11.25
N LEU A 423 35.71 -12.57 11.75
CA LEU A 423 35.16 -11.25 11.43
C LEU A 423 36.18 -10.44 10.63
N ARG A 424 35.69 -9.53 9.80
CA ARG A 424 36.54 -8.77 8.88
C ARG A 424 36.82 -7.38 9.41
N GLU A 425 38.10 -6.99 9.43
CA GLU A 425 38.56 -5.65 9.66
C GLU A 425 38.44 -4.80 8.37
N ASP A 426 38.39 -3.48 8.54
CA ASP A 426 38.48 -2.53 7.44
C ASP A 426 39.89 -2.52 6.81
N LYS A 427 40.07 -1.75 5.72
CA LYS A 427 41.32 -1.58 5.00
C LYS A 427 42.49 -1.08 5.87
N ASN A 428 42.21 -0.55 7.07
CA ASN A 428 43.19 -0.06 8.04
C ASN A 428 43.45 -1.09 9.17
N GLY A 429 42.89 -2.28 9.09
CA GLY A 429 42.98 -3.33 10.11
C GLY A 429 42.13 -3.06 11.36
N LYS A 430 41.12 -2.19 11.27
CA LYS A 430 40.27 -1.85 12.41
C LYS A 430 38.98 -2.69 12.37
N LYS A 431 38.61 -3.27 13.52
CA LYS A 431 37.30 -3.94 13.69
C LYS A 431 36.17 -2.97 13.46
N VAL A 432 35.20 -3.40 12.66
CA VAL A 432 34.03 -2.60 12.26
C VAL A 432 32.76 -3.32 12.65
N THR A 433 32.02 -2.73 13.58
CA THR A 433 30.68 -3.18 13.93
C THR A 433 29.64 -2.35 13.19
N PHE A 434 28.67 -3.00 12.56
CA PHE A 434 27.51 -2.38 11.91
C PHE A 434 26.31 -2.45 12.84
N ASN A 435 25.66 -1.31 13.07
CA ASN A 435 24.52 -1.21 13.97
C ASN A 435 23.20 -1.39 13.17
N PHE A 436 22.45 -2.42 13.51
CA PHE A 436 21.22 -2.80 12.83
C PHE A 436 19.98 -2.43 13.64
N ALA A 437 19.10 -1.60 13.05
CA ALA A 437 17.80 -1.26 13.62
C ALA A 437 16.68 -2.11 12.99
N ILE A 438 15.92 -2.77 13.84
CA ILE A 438 14.72 -3.53 13.44
C ILE A 438 13.62 -3.32 14.47
N ARG A 439 12.37 -3.26 14.02
CA ARG A 439 11.22 -2.95 14.87
C ARG A 439 10.75 -4.16 15.67
N ASN A 440 10.28 -3.89 16.88
CA ASN A 440 9.37 -4.76 17.60
C ASN A 440 7.94 -4.39 17.20
N THR A 441 7.34 -5.15 16.30
CA THR A 441 5.96 -4.94 15.83
C THR A 441 4.94 -5.68 16.68
N GLY A 442 5.42 -6.50 17.63
CA GLY A 442 4.60 -7.43 18.41
C GLY A 442 4.32 -8.74 17.69
N ALA A 443 4.91 -8.95 16.51
CA ALA A 443 4.84 -10.23 15.81
C ALA A 443 5.80 -11.24 16.46
N ASP A 444 5.36 -12.47 16.56
CA ASP A 444 6.12 -13.58 17.15
C ASP A 444 7.43 -13.92 16.38
N TYR A 445 7.56 -13.46 15.15
CA TYR A 445 8.73 -13.66 14.31
C TYR A 445 9.75 -12.51 14.35
N ASP A 446 9.48 -11.37 14.99
CA ASP A 446 10.36 -10.19 14.93
C ASP A 446 11.81 -10.51 15.37
N GLN A 447 11.97 -11.19 16.50
CA GLN A 447 13.30 -11.59 16.98
C GLN A 447 13.97 -12.61 16.06
N ALA A 448 13.21 -13.63 15.62
CA ALA A 448 13.74 -14.65 14.72
C ALA A 448 14.20 -14.07 13.37
N LEU A 449 13.51 -13.04 12.88
CA LEU A 449 13.91 -12.32 11.68
C LEU A 449 15.24 -11.57 11.90
N ALA A 450 15.38 -10.86 13.01
CA ALA A 450 16.62 -10.16 13.37
C ALA A 450 17.81 -11.13 13.48
N ASP A 451 17.63 -12.23 14.19
CA ASP A 451 18.67 -13.26 14.39
C ASP A 451 19.07 -13.91 13.05
N THR A 452 18.11 -14.10 12.14
CA THR A 452 18.37 -14.65 10.80
C THR A 452 19.27 -13.71 9.99
N PHE A 453 19.03 -12.40 10.01
CA PHE A 453 19.89 -11.42 9.36
C PHE A 453 21.29 -11.40 9.95
N ILE A 454 21.41 -11.26 11.26
CA ILE A 454 22.71 -11.18 11.94
C ILE A 454 23.54 -12.43 11.67
N LYS A 455 22.91 -13.62 11.70
CA LYS A 455 23.57 -14.89 11.38
C LYS A 455 24.06 -14.92 9.92
N ALA A 456 23.23 -14.47 8.98
CA ALA A 456 23.58 -14.45 7.56
C ALA A 456 24.77 -13.52 7.28
N TRP A 457 24.81 -12.35 7.89
CA TRP A 457 25.91 -11.40 7.74
C TRP A 457 27.19 -11.85 8.42
N LYS A 458 27.08 -12.54 9.57
CA LYS A 458 28.24 -13.15 10.22
C LYS A 458 28.87 -14.27 9.37
N GLU A 459 28.08 -14.99 8.57
CA GLU A 459 28.57 -16.06 7.67
C GLU A 459 29.57 -15.52 6.63
N VAL A 460 29.48 -14.25 6.27
CA VAL A 460 30.39 -13.57 5.35
C VAL A 460 31.45 -12.72 6.06
N GLY A 461 31.51 -12.79 7.40
CA GLY A 461 32.52 -12.13 8.24
C GLY A 461 32.16 -10.70 8.66
N LEU A 462 30.90 -10.29 8.56
CA LEU A 462 30.45 -8.96 9.01
C LEU A 462 29.98 -9.00 10.48
N ASP A 463 30.54 -8.13 11.32
CA ASP A 463 30.08 -7.93 12.69
C ASP A 463 28.87 -6.99 12.70
N VAL A 464 27.68 -7.55 13.01
CA VAL A 464 26.42 -6.80 13.06
C VAL A 464 25.76 -6.96 14.41
N GLN A 465 25.37 -5.87 15.02
CA GLN A 465 24.72 -5.84 16.34
C GLN A 465 23.43 -5.03 16.29
N LEU A 466 22.45 -5.42 17.11
CA LEU A 466 21.25 -4.61 17.25
C LEU A 466 21.59 -3.25 17.90
N VAL A 467 20.99 -2.18 17.38
CA VAL A 467 21.05 -0.87 18.02
C VAL A 467 20.49 -1.00 19.45
N ASP A 468 21.24 -0.49 20.43
CA ASP A 468 20.92 -0.58 21.86
C ASP A 468 20.72 -2.05 22.36
N GLY A 469 21.23 -3.05 21.62
CA GLY A 469 21.17 -4.47 21.95
C GLY A 469 19.76 -5.10 21.91
N LYS A 470 18.77 -4.46 21.28
CA LYS A 470 17.38 -4.92 21.28
C LYS A 470 16.59 -4.47 20.06
N LEU A 471 15.43 -5.08 19.84
CA LEU A 471 14.43 -4.59 18.89
C LEU A 471 13.89 -3.23 19.34
N MET A 472 13.67 -2.32 18.40
CA MET A 472 13.23 -0.97 18.68
C MET A 472 11.70 -0.85 18.72
N SER A 473 11.15 0.00 19.59
CA SER A 473 9.74 0.37 19.50
C SER A 473 9.44 1.02 18.13
N PRO A 474 8.22 0.87 17.55
CA PRO A 474 7.89 1.50 16.27
C PRO A 474 8.06 3.02 16.28
N LYS A 475 7.78 3.67 17.42
CA LYS A 475 7.93 5.11 17.60
C LYS A 475 9.40 5.54 17.56
N ASP A 476 10.27 4.87 18.35
CA ASP A 476 11.70 5.18 18.40
C ASP A 476 12.37 4.90 17.06
N PHE A 477 12.04 3.79 16.42
CA PHE A 477 12.54 3.45 15.10
C PHE A 477 12.24 4.58 14.09
N SER A 478 10.97 4.99 13.98
CA SER A 478 10.57 6.02 13.03
C SER A 478 11.21 7.38 13.35
N SER A 479 11.21 7.80 14.61
CA SER A 479 11.75 9.10 15.01
C SER A 479 13.26 9.18 14.81
N ARG A 480 14.02 8.11 15.13
CA ARG A 480 15.48 8.08 14.96
C ARG A 480 15.89 8.04 13.49
N LEU A 481 15.20 7.27 12.65
CA LEU A 481 15.45 7.26 11.19
C LEU A 481 15.15 8.62 10.55
N LEU A 482 14.03 9.24 10.90
CA LEU A 482 13.68 10.57 10.39
C LEU A 482 14.67 11.63 10.84
N ALA A 483 15.19 11.52 12.07
CA ALA A 483 16.23 12.40 12.59
C ALA A 483 17.61 12.18 11.94
N GLY A 484 17.80 11.09 11.17
CA GLY A 484 19.08 10.71 10.58
C GLY A 484 20.12 10.29 11.63
N ASP A 485 19.67 9.51 12.63
CA ASP A 485 20.52 9.04 13.73
C ASP A 485 21.74 8.27 13.22
N LYS A 486 22.93 8.80 13.48
CA LYS A 486 24.20 8.23 13.03
C LYS A 486 24.56 6.90 13.68
N SER A 487 23.90 6.54 14.78
CA SER A 487 24.10 5.25 15.43
C SER A 487 23.42 4.09 14.68
N ILE A 488 22.60 4.37 13.66
CA ILE A 488 21.95 3.38 12.80
C ILE A 488 22.73 3.32 11.48
N ASP A 489 23.32 2.17 11.16
CA ASP A 489 23.97 1.93 9.86
C ASP A 489 23.01 1.23 8.89
N ILE A 490 22.32 0.19 9.39
CA ILE A 490 21.41 -0.67 8.63
C ILE A 490 20.05 -0.69 9.32
N PHE A 491 18.98 -0.78 8.56
CA PHE A 491 17.65 -0.90 9.15
C PHE A 491 16.70 -1.76 8.31
N GLN A 492 15.88 -2.58 8.97
CA GLN A 492 14.80 -3.29 8.32
C GLN A 492 13.53 -2.43 8.38
N GLY A 493 13.09 -1.97 7.23
CA GLY A 493 11.93 -1.12 7.07
C GLY A 493 10.85 -1.72 6.20
N ALA A 494 9.76 -0.96 6.06
CA ALA A 494 8.72 -1.28 5.11
C ALA A 494 8.04 0.00 4.59
N TRP A 495 7.57 -0.06 3.35
CA TRP A 495 6.80 1.00 2.71
C TRP A 495 5.49 0.49 2.16
N THR A 496 4.42 1.23 2.34
CA THR A 496 3.24 1.13 1.49
C THR A 496 3.48 2.05 0.29
N LEU A 497 3.77 1.46 -0.87
CA LEU A 497 4.24 2.18 -2.05
C LEU A 497 3.17 3.07 -2.71
N GLY A 498 1.89 2.78 -2.48
CA GLY A 498 0.79 3.46 -3.14
C GLY A 498 0.70 3.15 -4.65
N THR A 499 -0.34 3.67 -5.28
CA THR A 499 -0.62 3.45 -6.70
C THR A 499 0.17 4.38 -7.62
N ASN A 500 0.49 5.61 -7.17
CA ASN A 500 1.36 6.52 -7.90
C ASN A 500 2.76 5.94 -8.02
N PRO A 501 3.30 5.76 -9.25
CA PRO A 501 4.62 5.15 -9.44
C PRO A 501 5.80 6.08 -9.14
N ASP A 502 5.58 7.39 -8.97
CA ASP A 502 6.64 8.33 -8.61
C ASP A 502 7.20 8.01 -7.20
N ARG A 503 8.51 7.77 -7.13
CA ARG A 503 9.24 7.45 -5.90
C ARG A 503 10.12 8.60 -5.42
N SER A 504 9.99 9.78 -6.00
CA SER A 504 10.77 10.98 -5.63
C SER A 504 10.55 11.40 -4.18
N SER A 505 9.34 11.19 -3.64
CA SER A 505 9.04 11.44 -2.23
C SER A 505 9.79 10.53 -1.25
N MET A 506 10.30 9.38 -1.71
CA MET A 506 11.01 8.37 -0.87
C MET A 506 12.52 8.35 -1.11
N LEU A 507 12.97 8.65 -2.34
CA LEU A 507 14.35 8.51 -2.76
C LEU A 507 14.97 9.82 -3.27
N GLY A 508 14.17 10.87 -3.38
CA GLY A 508 14.63 12.16 -3.88
C GLY A 508 15.63 12.84 -2.90
N ARG A 509 16.47 13.69 -3.45
CA ARG A 509 17.48 14.46 -2.69
C ARG A 509 16.84 15.39 -1.66
N LYS A 510 15.71 16.04 -2.00
CA LYS A 510 15.08 17.10 -1.19
C LYS A 510 13.93 16.60 -0.30
N THR A 511 13.85 15.30 -0.05
CA THR A 511 12.83 14.75 0.86
C THR A 511 13.45 14.22 2.16
N PRO A 512 12.90 14.59 3.33
CA PRO A 512 13.30 14.00 4.61
C PRO A 512 12.90 12.52 4.73
N LEU A 513 11.98 12.02 3.88
CA LEU A 513 11.56 10.63 3.85
C LEU A 513 12.54 9.71 3.12
N ASN A 514 13.59 10.25 2.48
CA ASN A 514 14.73 9.45 2.03
C ASN A 514 15.52 8.96 3.24
N LEU A 515 15.03 7.91 3.88
CA LEU A 515 15.59 7.38 5.13
C LEU A 515 17.00 6.79 4.95
N TYR A 516 17.38 6.47 3.73
CA TYR A 516 18.71 6.00 3.35
C TYR A 516 19.74 7.13 3.31
N ARG A 517 19.26 8.39 3.20
CA ARG A 517 20.08 9.58 2.97
C ARG A 517 20.96 9.45 1.71
N TYR A 518 20.58 8.53 0.83
CA TYR A 518 21.30 8.27 -0.41
C TYR A 518 21.06 9.39 -1.42
N THR A 519 22.10 9.84 -2.09
CA THR A 519 22.00 10.85 -3.14
C THR A 519 22.88 10.46 -4.32
N SER A 520 22.35 10.69 -5.53
CA SER A 520 23.04 10.42 -6.79
C SER A 520 22.53 11.39 -7.84
N SER A 521 23.41 11.91 -8.69
CA SER A 521 23.01 12.72 -9.84
C SER A 521 22.17 11.93 -10.84
N THR A 522 22.42 10.63 -10.96
CA THR A 522 21.64 9.74 -11.83
C THR A 522 20.21 9.57 -11.35
N PHE A 523 19.97 9.56 -10.01
CA PHE A 523 18.62 9.58 -9.45
C PHE A 523 17.93 10.91 -9.73
N ASP A 524 18.64 12.04 -9.54
CA ASP A 524 18.08 13.37 -9.80
C ASP A 524 17.66 13.51 -11.27
N GLU A 525 18.46 13.01 -12.21
CA GLU A 525 18.14 12.98 -13.64
C GLU A 525 16.95 12.07 -13.95
N ALA A 526 16.88 10.87 -13.34
CA ALA A 526 15.77 9.95 -13.52
C ALA A 526 14.45 10.54 -13.02
N PHE A 527 14.43 11.22 -11.87
CA PHE A 527 13.24 11.90 -11.38
C PHE A 527 12.81 13.07 -12.26
N LYS A 528 13.78 13.81 -12.83
CA LYS A 528 13.49 14.84 -13.81
C LYS A 528 12.87 14.25 -15.09
N GLU A 529 13.41 13.12 -15.59
CA GLU A 529 12.85 12.39 -16.73
C GLU A 529 11.41 11.95 -16.42
N GLN A 530 11.17 11.31 -15.27
CA GLN A 530 9.84 10.82 -14.83
C GLN A 530 8.80 11.93 -14.63
N SER A 531 9.24 13.16 -14.41
CA SER A 531 8.34 14.33 -14.28
C SER A 531 8.08 15.04 -15.60
N SER A 532 8.67 14.60 -16.71
CA SER A 532 8.56 15.28 -18.01
C SER A 532 7.26 14.92 -18.74
N ASP A 533 6.85 15.77 -19.68
CA ASP A 533 5.68 15.56 -20.55
C ASP A 533 5.75 14.25 -21.36
N ALA A 534 6.95 13.75 -21.62
CA ALA A 534 7.14 12.47 -22.31
C ALA A 534 6.48 11.29 -21.59
N MET A 535 6.31 11.40 -20.28
CA MET A 535 5.74 10.34 -19.43
C MET A 535 4.20 10.24 -19.51
N PHE A 536 3.53 11.09 -20.26
CA PHE A 536 2.14 10.87 -20.65
C PHE A 536 1.99 9.78 -21.72
N ASP A 537 3.09 9.38 -22.37
CA ASP A 537 3.15 8.21 -23.23
C ASP A 537 3.44 6.94 -22.40
N ASP A 538 2.54 5.97 -22.43
CA ASP A 538 2.62 4.75 -21.60
C ASP A 538 3.87 3.90 -21.87
N ALA A 539 4.37 3.87 -23.10
CA ALA A 539 5.56 3.10 -23.44
C ALA A 539 6.82 3.77 -22.86
N LYS A 540 6.93 5.09 -22.99
CA LYS A 540 8.03 5.87 -22.40
C LYS A 540 7.99 5.85 -20.89
N LEU A 541 6.78 5.95 -20.31
CA LEU A 541 6.58 5.82 -18.87
C LEU A 541 7.12 4.48 -18.36
N LYS A 542 6.70 3.37 -18.98
CA LYS A 542 7.17 2.03 -18.60
C LYS A 542 8.69 1.89 -18.74
N GLU A 543 9.26 2.42 -19.82
CA GLU A 543 10.70 2.39 -20.05
C GLU A 543 11.45 3.17 -18.97
N ALA A 544 11.04 4.39 -18.66
CA ALA A 544 11.65 5.23 -17.64
C ALA A 544 11.59 4.59 -16.24
N TYR A 545 10.45 4.00 -15.87
CA TYR A 545 10.33 3.32 -14.58
C TYR A 545 11.12 2.01 -14.51
N ASN A 546 11.20 1.24 -15.59
CA ASN A 546 12.05 0.05 -15.63
C ASN A 546 13.54 0.41 -15.54
N LYS A 547 13.96 1.49 -16.22
CA LYS A 547 15.32 2.04 -16.12
C LYS A 547 15.63 2.47 -14.69
N PHE A 548 14.69 3.14 -14.02
CA PHE A 548 14.84 3.56 -12.64
C PHE A 548 14.88 2.37 -11.67
N ASP A 549 14.05 1.34 -11.86
CA ASP A 549 14.09 0.11 -11.06
C ASP A 549 15.47 -0.57 -11.13
N ASN A 550 16.03 -0.67 -12.34
CA ASN A 550 17.38 -1.21 -12.53
C ASN A 550 18.44 -0.33 -11.87
N LEU A 551 18.31 0.99 -11.97
CA LEU A 551 19.22 1.94 -11.33
C LEU A 551 19.21 1.83 -9.81
N VAL A 552 18.03 1.73 -9.18
CA VAL A 552 17.90 1.53 -7.73
C VAL A 552 18.49 0.19 -7.31
N ALA A 553 18.27 -0.87 -8.08
CA ALA A 553 18.85 -2.20 -7.82
C ALA A 553 20.39 -2.21 -7.95
N ASP A 554 20.94 -1.43 -8.89
CA ASP A 554 22.39 -1.33 -9.08
C ASP A 554 23.05 -0.46 -7.99
N GLU A 555 22.52 0.73 -7.74
CA GLU A 555 23.06 1.68 -6.73
C GLU A 555 22.83 1.20 -5.29
N LEU A 556 21.81 0.39 -5.07
CA LEU A 556 21.50 -0.34 -3.83
C LEU A 556 21.44 0.53 -2.57
N PRO A 557 20.64 1.60 -2.52
CA PRO A 557 20.41 2.32 -1.25
C PRO A 557 19.68 1.43 -0.23
N PHE A 558 18.99 0.43 -0.69
CA PHE A 558 18.35 -0.65 0.05
C PHE A 558 18.23 -1.89 -0.84
N PHE A 559 18.01 -3.06 -0.25
CA PHE A 559 17.58 -4.22 -1.01
C PHE A 559 16.18 -4.69 -0.57
N PRO A 560 15.33 -5.13 -1.51
CA PRO A 560 14.00 -5.59 -1.20
C PRO A 560 14.06 -6.95 -0.50
N LEU A 561 13.23 -7.15 0.50
CA LEU A 561 13.11 -8.42 1.22
C LEU A 561 11.92 -9.23 0.69
N SER A 562 10.74 -8.63 0.68
CA SER A 562 9.52 -9.28 0.24
C SER A 562 8.44 -8.27 -0.13
N TRP A 563 7.55 -8.67 -1.03
CA TRP A 563 6.23 -8.07 -1.17
C TRP A 563 5.22 -8.88 -0.37
N ASP A 564 4.36 -8.19 0.35
CA ASP A 564 3.30 -8.85 1.10
C ASP A 564 2.16 -9.31 0.18
N THR A 565 1.37 -10.24 0.70
CA THR A 565 0.12 -10.69 0.08
C THR A 565 -1.03 -10.11 0.89
N ASP A 566 -1.94 -9.41 0.23
CA ASP A 566 -3.21 -9.02 0.84
C ASP A 566 -4.12 -10.24 0.89
N LEU A 567 -4.23 -10.84 2.06
CA LEU A 567 -5.01 -12.04 2.27
C LEU A 567 -6.37 -11.69 2.86
N THR A 568 -7.43 -12.17 2.24
CA THR A 568 -8.82 -11.93 2.65
C THR A 568 -9.52 -13.26 2.92
N TRP A 569 -10.14 -13.39 4.10
CA TRP A 569 -11.09 -14.45 4.39
C TRP A 569 -12.47 -14.10 3.83
N VAL A 570 -13.12 -15.07 3.18
CA VAL A 570 -14.46 -14.91 2.62
C VAL A 570 -15.32 -16.10 3.02
N ASN A 571 -16.40 -15.84 3.78
CA ASN A 571 -17.38 -16.84 4.17
C ASN A 571 -18.16 -17.36 2.96
N LYS A 572 -18.56 -18.62 2.97
CA LYS A 572 -19.34 -19.26 1.90
C LYS A 572 -20.67 -18.58 1.61
N ARG A 573 -21.14 -17.75 2.52
CA ARG A 573 -22.34 -16.95 2.35
C ARG A 573 -22.20 -15.86 1.27
N VAL A 574 -20.99 -15.37 1.02
CA VAL A 574 -20.70 -14.39 -0.04
C VAL A 574 -20.66 -15.13 -1.37
N LYS A 575 -21.56 -14.80 -2.30
CA LYS A 575 -21.68 -15.54 -3.56
C LYS A 575 -20.41 -15.50 -4.40
N ALA A 576 -19.87 -14.31 -4.62
CA ALA A 576 -18.64 -14.14 -5.39
C ALA A 576 -17.82 -12.94 -4.89
N LEU A 577 -16.52 -13.11 -4.80
CA LEU A 577 -15.60 -12.01 -4.45
C LEU A 577 -14.23 -12.24 -5.10
N ASN A 578 -13.76 -11.20 -5.79
CA ASN A 578 -12.40 -11.09 -6.29
C ASN A 578 -11.75 -9.84 -5.65
N PRO A 579 -10.79 -10.01 -4.72
CA PRO A 579 -10.20 -8.88 -3.98
C PRO A 579 -9.40 -7.92 -4.88
N GLU A 580 -8.86 -8.38 -6.01
CA GLU A 580 -8.17 -7.50 -6.96
C GLU A 580 -9.16 -6.61 -7.70
N LYS A 581 -10.24 -7.18 -8.24
CA LYS A 581 -11.33 -6.40 -8.88
C LYS A 581 -11.97 -5.43 -7.90
N LEU A 582 -12.17 -5.86 -6.64
CA LEU A 582 -12.69 -4.98 -5.57
C LEU A 582 -11.72 -3.82 -5.30
N GLY A 583 -10.42 -4.08 -5.21
CA GLY A 583 -9.40 -3.06 -4.98
C GLY A 583 -9.24 -2.07 -6.14
N LYS A 584 -9.51 -2.49 -7.39
CA LYS A 584 -9.51 -1.65 -8.59
C LYS A 584 -10.88 -0.99 -8.87
N GLY A 585 -11.85 -1.15 -7.99
CA GLY A 585 -13.21 -0.65 -8.18
C GLY A 585 -13.99 -1.31 -9.34
N GLN A 586 -13.50 -2.42 -9.89
CA GLN A 586 -14.18 -3.20 -10.94
C GLN A 586 -15.27 -4.11 -10.37
N GLN A 587 -15.17 -4.45 -9.09
CA GLN A 587 -16.23 -5.04 -8.29
C GLN A 587 -16.55 -4.09 -7.14
N LYS A 588 -17.80 -3.90 -6.81
CA LYS A 588 -18.22 -2.98 -5.75
C LYS A 588 -18.78 -3.76 -4.56
N LEU A 589 -18.43 -3.34 -3.34
CA LEU A 589 -18.92 -3.99 -2.11
C LEU A 589 -20.45 -3.96 -2.03
N HIS A 590 -21.07 -2.85 -2.46
CA HIS A 590 -22.53 -2.69 -2.47
C HIS A 590 -23.24 -3.57 -3.50
N ALA A 591 -22.54 -4.03 -4.53
CA ALA A 591 -23.06 -4.92 -5.57
C ALA A 591 -22.83 -6.41 -5.27
N LEU A 592 -22.21 -6.75 -4.14
CA LEU A 592 -22.10 -8.15 -3.70
C LEU A 592 -23.48 -8.74 -3.40
N GLU A 593 -23.58 -10.05 -3.50
CA GLU A 593 -24.78 -10.81 -3.15
C GLU A 593 -24.46 -11.85 -2.08
N LEU A 594 -25.40 -12.08 -1.19
CA LEU A 594 -25.34 -13.12 -0.17
C LEU A 594 -26.31 -14.26 -0.52
N ASN A 595 -25.92 -15.51 -0.29
CA ASN A 595 -26.73 -16.69 -0.62
C ASN A 595 -27.51 -17.26 0.57
N SER A 596 -27.35 -16.69 1.77
CA SER A 596 -28.11 -17.07 2.98
C SER A 596 -28.27 -15.89 3.93
N GLN A 597 -29.26 -15.96 4.84
CA GLN A 597 -29.51 -14.94 5.86
C GLN A 597 -28.42 -14.93 6.92
N GLU A 598 -27.84 -16.09 7.26
CA GLU A 598 -26.83 -16.25 8.27
C GLU A 598 -25.50 -16.74 7.66
N SER A 599 -24.39 -16.32 8.28
CA SER A 599 -23.04 -16.76 7.90
C SER A 599 -22.86 -18.25 8.17
N ALA A 600 -22.14 -18.95 7.29
CA ALA A 600 -21.76 -20.36 7.53
C ALA A 600 -20.82 -20.45 8.75
N LYS A 601 -21.00 -21.49 9.56
CA LYS A 601 -20.24 -21.78 10.78
C LYS A 601 -19.29 -22.96 10.58
#